data_8a2dee76b02a4d2f988a4e187df9df00
#
_entry.id   8a2dee76b02a4d2f988a4e187df9df00
#
_cell.length_a   1.000
_cell.length_b   1.000
_cell.length_c   1.000
_cell.angle_alpha   90.00
_cell.angle_beta   90.00
_cell.angle_gamma   90.00
#
_symmetry.space_group_name_H-M   'P 1'
#
loop_
_entity.id
_entity.type
_entity.pdbx_description
1 polymer ?
#
loop_
_entity_poly.entity_id
_entity_poly.type
_entity_poly.pdbx_seq_one_letter_code
_entity_poly.pdbx_strand_id
1 'polypeptide(L)'
;MTPVTLRPTTPADNEFCFQLHKAAMGESIAAIWGWDEQRQRASHTRKFNPGHWQIITAGGIDVGMIDVEYRPAEIYLSRIEIHPDYQGRGIGTRLLSALLDEARHRGQDLVLDVFTINKRARALYQRLGMTEVAPHGDGDIRVTMRSARRHP
;
A
#
# COMPACT_ATOMS: atom_id res chain seq x y z
N MET A 1 -14.22 5.21 -18.40
CA MET A 1 -13.24 5.00 -17.34
C MET A 1 -13.71 3.92 -16.39
N THR A 2 -12.90 2.93 -16.14
CA THR A 2 -13.26 1.80 -15.27
C THR A 2 -13.45 2.29 -13.83
N PRO A 3 -14.61 2.02 -13.20
CA PRO A 3 -14.81 2.42 -11.81
C PRO A 3 -13.91 1.62 -10.86
N VAL A 4 -13.31 2.32 -9.91
CA VAL A 4 -12.50 1.74 -8.85
C VAL A 4 -13.26 1.92 -7.55
N THR A 5 -13.54 0.82 -6.86
CA THR A 5 -14.26 0.83 -5.59
C THR A 5 -13.52 0.03 -4.54
N LEU A 6 -13.90 0.23 -3.28
CA LEU A 6 -13.34 -0.48 -2.14
C LEU A 6 -14.46 -1.23 -1.43
N ARG A 7 -14.15 -2.45 -0.97
CA ARG A 7 -15.06 -3.20 -0.10
C ARG A 7 -14.29 -3.78 1.08
N PRO A 8 -14.92 -3.91 2.26
CA PRO A 8 -14.25 -4.57 3.39
C PRO A 8 -13.89 -6.00 3.05
N THR A 9 -12.74 -6.46 3.55
CA THR A 9 -12.38 -7.88 3.47
C THR A 9 -13.24 -8.70 4.44
N THR A 10 -13.41 -9.97 4.11
CA THR A 10 -13.98 -10.98 4.99
C THR A 10 -12.95 -12.08 5.22
N PRO A 11 -13.14 -12.99 6.18
CA PRO A 11 -12.22 -14.12 6.34
C PRO A 11 -12.03 -14.94 5.06
N ALA A 12 -13.03 -14.98 4.19
CA ALA A 12 -12.95 -15.69 2.91
C ALA A 12 -11.95 -15.08 1.92
N ASP A 13 -11.53 -13.83 2.13
CA ASP A 13 -10.56 -13.14 1.27
C ASP A 13 -9.10 -13.45 1.64
N ASN A 14 -8.87 -14.24 2.67
CA ASN A 14 -7.52 -14.50 3.17
C ASN A 14 -6.58 -15.03 2.10
N GLU A 15 -6.99 -16.07 1.37
CA GLU A 15 -6.13 -16.67 0.35
C GLU A 15 -5.90 -15.73 -0.84
N PHE A 16 -6.92 -15.00 -1.25
CA PHE A 16 -6.78 -13.99 -2.29
C PHE A 16 -5.73 -12.95 -1.89
N CYS A 17 -5.81 -12.44 -0.67
CA CYS A 17 -4.88 -11.42 -0.18
C CYS A 17 -3.45 -11.96 -0.09
N PHE A 18 -3.28 -13.23 0.32
CA PHE A 18 -1.96 -13.84 0.35
C PHE A 18 -1.36 -13.97 -1.05
N GLN A 19 -2.13 -14.49 -2.00
CA GLN A 19 -1.65 -14.66 -3.37
C GLN A 19 -1.37 -13.31 -4.03
N LEU A 20 -2.19 -12.32 -3.77
CA LEU A 20 -1.97 -10.95 -4.22
C LEU A 20 -0.65 -10.40 -3.68
N HIS A 21 -0.39 -10.56 -2.38
CA HIS A 21 0.84 -10.12 -1.74
C HIS A 21 2.06 -10.80 -2.38
N LYS A 22 1.97 -12.10 -2.62
CA LYS A 22 3.03 -12.84 -3.28
C LYS A 22 3.29 -12.32 -4.70
N ALA A 23 2.23 -12.06 -5.46
CA ALA A 23 2.34 -11.55 -6.82
C ALA A 23 2.90 -10.12 -6.87
N ALA A 24 2.47 -9.25 -5.96
CA ALA A 24 2.85 -7.84 -5.98
C ALA A 24 4.20 -7.58 -5.30
N MET A 25 4.52 -8.30 -4.23
CA MET A 25 5.67 -8.01 -3.36
C MET A 25 6.70 -9.13 -3.32
N GLY A 26 6.39 -10.29 -3.90
CA GLY A 26 7.26 -11.47 -3.77
C GLY A 26 8.67 -11.25 -4.30
N GLU A 27 8.82 -10.53 -5.39
CA GLU A 27 10.13 -10.24 -5.97
C GLU A 27 10.99 -9.40 -5.04
N SER A 28 10.42 -8.35 -4.45
CA SER A 28 11.12 -7.49 -3.49
C SER A 28 11.49 -8.27 -2.22
N ILE A 29 10.55 -9.05 -1.69
CA ILE A 29 10.79 -9.86 -0.50
C ILE A 29 11.88 -10.90 -0.76
N ALA A 30 11.83 -11.56 -1.92
CA ALA A 30 12.84 -12.53 -2.31
C ALA A 30 14.23 -11.91 -2.42
N ALA A 31 14.31 -10.69 -2.94
CA ALA A 31 15.58 -9.97 -3.07
C ALA A 31 16.18 -9.56 -1.71
N ILE A 32 15.33 -9.24 -0.72
CA ILE A 32 15.79 -8.79 0.59
C ILE A 32 16.09 -9.97 1.53
N TRP A 33 15.16 -10.93 1.62
CA TRP A 33 15.23 -12.02 2.61
C TRP A 33 15.18 -13.42 2.02
N GLY A 34 14.89 -13.57 0.74
CA GLY A 34 14.46 -14.83 0.18
C GLY A 34 12.99 -15.09 0.46
N TRP A 35 12.32 -15.79 -0.46
CA TRP A 35 10.91 -16.14 -0.27
C TRP A 35 10.82 -17.52 0.40
N ASP A 36 10.23 -17.54 1.60
CA ASP A 36 9.90 -18.76 2.34
C ASP A 36 8.37 -18.81 2.47
N GLU A 37 7.75 -19.76 1.79
CA GLU A 37 6.28 -19.84 1.73
C GLU A 37 5.65 -19.97 3.11
N GLN A 38 6.20 -20.82 3.97
CA GLN A 38 5.64 -21.04 5.31
C GLN A 38 5.75 -19.77 6.17
N ARG A 39 6.89 -19.09 6.12
CA ARG A 39 7.09 -17.83 6.87
C ARG A 39 6.16 -16.76 6.38
N GLN A 40 5.99 -16.64 5.07
CA GLN A 40 5.13 -15.62 4.49
C GLN A 40 3.66 -15.88 4.81
N ARG A 41 3.23 -17.13 4.79
CA ARG A 41 1.87 -17.50 5.20
C ARG A 41 1.64 -17.22 6.69
N ALA A 42 2.58 -17.55 7.55
CA ALA A 42 2.46 -17.30 8.98
C ALA A 42 2.40 -15.79 9.26
N SER A 43 3.25 -15.01 8.60
CA SER A 43 3.23 -13.55 8.72
C SER A 43 1.90 -12.96 8.24
N HIS A 44 1.40 -13.43 7.10
CA HIS A 44 0.13 -12.98 6.56
C HIS A 44 -1.03 -13.30 7.53
N THR A 45 -1.06 -14.51 8.06
CA THR A 45 -2.11 -14.93 9.01
C THR A 45 -2.14 -14.03 10.24
N ARG A 46 -0.97 -13.61 10.73
CA ARG A 46 -0.89 -12.72 11.89
C ARG A 46 -1.35 -11.30 11.57
N LYS A 47 -1.10 -10.82 10.36
CA LYS A 47 -1.35 -9.43 9.95
C LYS A 47 -2.74 -9.22 9.36
N PHE A 48 -3.28 -10.25 8.70
CA PHE A 48 -4.56 -10.13 8.02
C PHE A 48 -5.66 -9.77 9.02
N ASN A 49 -6.30 -8.62 8.76
CA ASN A 49 -7.33 -8.07 9.64
C ASN A 49 -8.63 -7.89 8.85
N PRO A 50 -9.46 -8.96 8.80
CA PRO A 50 -10.71 -8.90 8.03
C PRO A 50 -11.62 -7.80 8.54
N GLY A 51 -12.26 -7.11 7.62
CA GLY A 51 -13.10 -5.94 7.89
C GLY A 51 -12.33 -4.63 7.91
N HIS A 52 -11.06 -4.62 8.39
CA HIS A 52 -10.22 -3.42 8.38
C HIS A 52 -9.52 -3.24 7.03
N TRP A 53 -8.88 -4.30 6.54
CA TRP A 53 -8.33 -4.28 5.18
C TRP A 53 -9.47 -4.25 4.19
N GLN A 54 -9.25 -3.55 3.07
CA GLN A 54 -10.25 -3.44 2.01
C GLN A 54 -9.71 -4.03 0.72
N ILE A 55 -10.62 -4.64 -0.04
CA ILE A 55 -10.31 -5.10 -1.40
C ILE A 55 -10.54 -3.94 -2.36
N ILE A 56 -9.59 -3.74 -3.26
CA ILE A 56 -9.71 -2.80 -4.37
C ILE A 56 -10.34 -3.54 -5.53
N THR A 57 -11.46 -3.02 -6.04
CA THR A 57 -12.10 -3.58 -7.23
C THR A 57 -12.03 -2.60 -8.39
N ALA A 58 -11.85 -3.12 -9.59
CA ALA A 58 -11.86 -2.34 -10.82
C ALA A 58 -12.81 -3.02 -11.80
N GLY A 59 -13.90 -2.34 -12.15
CA GLY A 59 -14.92 -2.93 -13.01
C GLY A 59 -15.54 -4.20 -12.44
N GLY A 60 -15.68 -4.28 -11.11
CA GLY A 60 -16.23 -5.44 -10.42
C GLY A 60 -15.27 -6.61 -10.21
N ILE A 61 -14.01 -6.46 -10.60
CA ILE A 61 -12.98 -7.48 -10.44
C ILE A 61 -12.07 -7.11 -9.27
N ASP A 62 -11.79 -8.07 -8.38
CA ASP A 62 -10.85 -7.87 -7.26
C ASP A 62 -9.43 -7.80 -7.81
N VAL A 63 -8.77 -6.64 -7.67
CA VAL A 63 -7.46 -6.39 -8.28
C VAL A 63 -6.38 -5.99 -7.28
N GLY A 64 -6.73 -5.72 -6.03
CA GLY A 64 -5.77 -5.24 -5.05
C GLY A 64 -6.34 -5.21 -3.65
N MET A 65 -5.52 -4.72 -2.73
CA MET A 65 -5.92 -4.50 -1.34
C MET A 65 -5.29 -3.23 -0.80
N ILE A 66 -5.93 -2.63 0.20
CA ILE A 66 -5.48 -1.40 0.83
C ILE A 66 -5.81 -1.44 2.32
N ASP A 67 -4.90 -0.91 3.13
CA ASP A 67 -5.10 -0.74 4.56
C ASP A 67 -4.64 0.65 4.98
N VAL A 68 -5.56 1.42 5.54
CA VAL A 68 -5.32 2.81 5.95
C VAL A 68 -5.60 2.95 7.44
N GLU A 69 -4.66 3.53 8.17
CA GLU A 69 -4.83 3.85 9.58
C GLU A 69 -5.05 5.35 9.75
N TYR A 70 -6.17 5.74 10.33
CA TYR A 70 -6.46 7.15 10.64
C TYR A 70 -5.97 7.44 12.05
N ARG A 71 -4.78 8.04 12.14
CA ARG A 71 -4.11 8.36 13.40
C ARG A 71 -4.48 9.79 13.83
N PRO A 72 -4.30 10.13 15.13
CA PRO A 72 -4.62 11.49 15.58
C PRO A 72 -3.91 12.61 14.83
N ALA A 73 -2.65 12.40 14.42
CA ALA A 73 -1.81 13.43 13.81
C ALA A 73 -1.55 13.23 12.31
N GLU A 74 -1.86 12.05 11.76
CA GLU A 74 -1.54 11.73 10.38
C GLU A 74 -2.42 10.60 9.85
N ILE A 75 -2.52 10.50 8.53
CA ILE A 75 -3.09 9.30 7.88
C ILE A 75 -1.90 8.42 7.52
N TYR A 76 -1.90 7.17 7.99
CA TYR A 76 -0.85 6.22 7.67
C TYR A 76 -1.37 5.18 6.69
N LEU A 77 -0.75 5.12 5.52
CA LEU A 77 -1.05 4.07 4.53
C LEU A 77 -0.21 2.85 4.87
N SER A 78 -0.82 1.91 5.58
CA SER A 78 -0.15 0.70 6.04
C SER A 78 0.15 -0.25 4.88
N ARG A 79 -0.75 -0.30 3.88
CA ARG A 79 -0.62 -1.23 2.77
C ARG A 79 -1.40 -0.74 1.56
N ILE A 80 -0.78 -0.83 0.39
CA ILE A 80 -1.48 -0.76 -0.89
C ILE A 80 -0.75 -1.72 -1.83
N GLU A 81 -1.47 -2.70 -2.35
CA GLU A 81 -0.91 -3.70 -3.26
C GLU A 81 -1.91 -3.94 -4.39
N ILE A 82 -1.43 -3.85 -5.62
CA ILE A 82 -2.23 -4.05 -6.83
C ILE A 82 -1.59 -5.18 -7.61
N HIS A 83 -2.42 -6.13 -8.06
CA HIS A 83 -1.92 -7.26 -8.84
C HIS A 83 -1.15 -6.73 -10.07
N PRO A 84 0.00 -7.34 -10.41
CA PRO A 84 0.83 -6.87 -11.52
C PRO A 84 0.07 -6.70 -12.85
N ASP A 85 -0.92 -7.56 -13.13
CA ASP A 85 -1.73 -7.46 -14.35
C ASP A 85 -2.56 -6.18 -14.44
N TYR A 86 -2.75 -5.49 -13.31
CA TYR A 86 -3.56 -4.28 -13.21
C TYR A 86 -2.74 -3.04 -12.86
N GLN A 87 -1.43 -3.19 -12.72
CA GLN A 87 -0.54 -2.04 -12.51
C GLN A 87 -0.38 -1.24 -13.80
N GLY A 88 -0.03 0.03 -13.66
CA GLY A 88 0.14 0.92 -14.81
C GLY A 88 -1.15 1.40 -15.45
N ARG A 89 -2.29 1.23 -14.77
CA ARG A 89 -3.61 1.67 -15.27
C ARG A 89 -4.18 2.85 -14.48
N GLY A 90 -3.39 3.45 -13.60
CA GLY A 90 -3.82 4.61 -12.82
C GLY A 90 -4.63 4.29 -11.57
N ILE A 91 -4.81 3.03 -11.20
CA ILE A 91 -5.61 2.64 -10.01
C ILE A 91 -4.96 3.16 -8.75
N GLY A 92 -3.67 2.91 -8.57
CA GLY A 92 -2.90 3.39 -7.42
C GLY A 92 -2.90 4.91 -7.34
N THR A 93 -2.69 5.58 -8.46
CA THR A 93 -2.71 7.04 -8.54
C THR A 93 -4.03 7.62 -8.06
N ARG A 94 -5.15 7.02 -8.48
CA ARG A 94 -6.49 7.51 -8.09
C ARG A 94 -6.72 7.37 -6.59
N LEU A 95 -6.36 6.21 -6.01
CA LEU A 95 -6.54 5.97 -4.58
C LEU A 95 -5.62 6.84 -3.73
N LEU A 96 -4.36 6.97 -4.14
CA LEU A 96 -3.39 7.81 -3.44
C LEU A 96 -3.77 9.28 -3.50
N SER A 97 -4.23 9.75 -4.65
CA SER A 97 -4.69 11.13 -4.82
C SER A 97 -5.86 11.45 -3.89
N ALA A 98 -6.80 10.52 -3.74
CA ALA A 98 -7.92 10.68 -2.81
C ALA A 98 -7.44 10.76 -1.35
N LEU A 99 -6.48 9.92 -0.97
CA LEU A 99 -5.91 9.95 0.38
C LEU A 99 -5.12 11.23 0.64
N LEU A 100 -4.38 11.72 -0.35
CA LEU A 100 -3.66 12.99 -0.24
C LEU A 100 -4.62 14.15 -0.07
N ASP A 101 -5.73 14.14 -0.79
CA ASP A 101 -6.78 15.18 -0.66
C ASP A 101 -7.42 15.11 0.73
N GLU A 102 -7.72 13.93 1.21
CA GLU A 102 -8.29 13.75 2.55
C GLU A 102 -7.34 14.25 3.63
N ALA A 103 -6.05 13.91 3.53
CA ALA A 103 -5.03 14.38 4.46
C ALA A 103 -4.98 15.91 4.47
N ARG A 104 -5.00 16.55 3.30
CA ARG A 104 -5.02 18.00 3.19
C ARG A 104 -6.24 18.62 3.88
N HIS A 105 -7.42 18.05 3.66
CA HIS A 105 -8.64 18.55 4.30
C HIS A 105 -8.60 18.43 5.82
N ARG A 106 -7.90 17.43 6.34
CA ARG A 106 -7.71 17.23 7.78
C ARG A 106 -6.56 18.06 8.36
N GLY A 107 -5.80 18.77 7.53
CA GLY A 107 -4.57 19.44 7.97
C GLY A 107 -3.50 18.48 8.42
N GLN A 108 -3.46 17.28 7.84
CA GLN A 108 -2.53 16.21 8.18
C GLN A 108 -1.68 15.84 6.98
N ASP A 109 -0.62 15.06 7.22
CA ASP A 109 0.15 14.43 6.17
C ASP A 109 -0.32 13.01 5.93
N LEU A 110 -0.17 12.54 4.70
CA LEU A 110 -0.17 11.11 4.38
C LEU A 110 1.25 10.59 4.58
N VAL A 111 1.39 9.49 5.31
CA VAL A 111 2.67 8.86 5.62
C VAL A 111 2.62 7.40 5.22
N LEU A 112 3.71 6.90 4.69
CA LEU A 112 3.85 5.48 4.36
C LEU A 112 5.31 5.05 4.48
N ASP A 113 5.53 3.74 4.51
CA ASP A 113 6.83 3.11 4.41
C ASP A 113 6.86 2.26 3.16
N VAL A 114 7.98 2.30 2.43
CA VAL A 114 8.15 1.56 1.18
C VAL A 114 9.52 0.89 1.18
N PHE A 115 9.63 -0.28 0.57
CA PHE A 115 10.93 -0.91 0.39
C PHE A 115 11.84 -0.02 -0.44
N THR A 116 13.07 0.19 0.03
CA THR A 116 14.05 1.03 -0.66
C THR A 116 14.31 0.55 -2.08
N ILE A 117 14.29 -0.77 -2.31
CA ILE A 117 14.51 -1.34 -3.64
C ILE A 117 13.30 -1.25 -4.56
N ASN A 118 12.13 -0.90 -4.03
CA ASN A 118 10.91 -0.75 -4.84
C ASN A 118 10.90 0.62 -5.53
N LYS A 119 11.74 0.76 -6.54
CA LYS A 119 11.94 2.04 -7.25
C LYS A 119 10.67 2.53 -7.93
N ARG A 120 9.85 1.60 -8.44
CA ARG A 120 8.60 1.95 -9.14
C ARG A 120 7.61 2.63 -8.20
N ALA A 121 7.40 2.06 -7.01
CA ALA A 121 6.51 2.64 -6.01
C ALA A 121 7.04 3.97 -5.50
N ARG A 122 8.35 4.05 -5.21
CA ARG A 122 8.97 5.30 -4.77
C ARG A 122 8.78 6.42 -5.80
N ALA A 123 8.98 6.10 -7.07
CA ALA A 123 8.80 7.08 -8.15
C ALA A 123 7.34 7.55 -8.24
N LEU A 124 6.38 6.65 -8.07
CA LEU A 124 4.96 7.01 -8.05
C LEU A 124 4.66 7.98 -6.91
N TYR A 125 5.11 7.67 -5.71
CA TYR A 125 4.86 8.53 -4.55
C TYR A 125 5.51 9.90 -4.72
N GLN A 126 6.73 9.95 -5.27
CA GLN A 126 7.42 11.20 -5.55
C GLN A 126 6.67 12.04 -6.57
N ARG A 127 6.15 11.43 -7.63
CA ARG A 127 5.33 12.16 -8.63
C ARG A 127 4.07 12.76 -8.03
N LEU A 128 3.55 12.15 -6.98
CA LEU A 128 2.36 12.64 -6.29
C LEU A 128 2.68 13.68 -5.22
N GLY A 129 3.96 14.07 -5.09
CA GLY A 129 4.37 15.12 -4.17
C GLY A 129 4.83 14.65 -2.80
N MET A 130 5.03 13.34 -2.61
CA MET A 130 5.58 12.83 -1.37
C MET A 130 7.10 12.90 -1.39
N THR A 131 7.71 13.16 -0.24
CA THR A 131 9.15 13.25 -0.08
C THR A 131 9.66 12.16 0.85
N GLU A 132 10.87 11.69 0.58
CA GLU A 132 11.55 10.74 1.44
C GLU A 132 12.05 11.45 2.70
N VAL A 133 11.71 10.90 3.88
CA VAL A 133 12.07 11.49 5.16
C VAL A 133 13.33 10.84 5.72
N ALA A 134 13.30 9.51 5.86
CA ALA A 134 14.43 8.78 6.45
C ALA A 134 14.39 7.31 6.03
N PRO A 135 15.55 6.73 5.69
CA PRO A 135 15.68 5.29 5.59
C PRO A 135 15.70 4.65 6.98
N HIS A 136 15.21 3.41 7.08
CA HIS A 136 15.19 2.66 8.33
C HIS A 136 15.15 1.16 8.08
N GLY A 137 15.25 0.38 9.16
CA GLY A 137 15.36 -1.06 9.10
C GLY A 137 16.80 -1.50 8.86
N ASP A 138 17.10 -2.78 9.08
CA ASP A 138 18.44 -3.33 8.90
C ASP A 138 18.91 -3.14 7.45
N GLY A 139 20.04 -2.45 7.26
CA GLY A 139 20.55 -2.16 5.92
C GLY A 139 19.71 -1.14 5.13
N ASP A 140 18.93 -0.32 5.84
CA ASP A 140 18.08 0.71 5.22
C ASP A 140 17.13 0.13 4.17
N ILE A 141 16.50 -1.00 4.49
CA ILE A 141 15.60 -1.70 3.56
C ILE A 141 14.29 -0.97 3.32
N ARG A 142 13.91 -0.02 4.17
CA ARG A 142 12.69 0.78 4.04
C ARG A 142 13.02 2.26 4.06
N VAL A 143 12.16 3.03 3.46
CA VAL A 143 12.19 4.49 3.56
C VAL A 143 10.80 5.00 3.88
N THR A 144 10.72 5.93 4.84
CA THR A 144 9.48 6.61 5.18
C THR A 144 9.28 7.78 4.22
N MET A 145 8.08 7.88 3.66
CA MET A 145 7.70 8.99 2.81
C MET A 145 6.52 9.74 3.41
N ARG A 146 6.51 11.04 3.22
CA ARG A 146 5.50 11.94 3.81
C ARG A 146 5.07 12.99 2.79
N SER A 147 3.78 13.28 2.76
CA SER A 147 3.28 14.40 1.98
C SER A 147 3.53 15.69 2.73
N ALA A 148 3.76 16.79 2.00
CA ALA A 148 3.95 18.09 2.62
C ALA A 148 2.60 18.70 2.97
N ARG A 149 2.48 19.25 4.21
CA ARG A 149 1.34 20.08 4.56
C ARG A 149 1.46 21.40 3.81
N ARG A 150 0.35 21.83 3.23
CA ARG A 150 0.29 23.20 2.73
C ARG A 150 -0.07 24.10 3.91
N HIS A 151 0.83 24.99 4.25
CA HIS A 151 0.51 26.06 5.17
C HIS A 151 -0.39 27.07 4.44
N PRO A 152 -1.41 27.57 5.11
CA PRO A 152 -2.27 28.60 4.52
C PRO A 152 -1.50 29.89 4.23
#